data_8ad12758b62eafe96b2e532f79006190
#
_entry.id   8ad12758b62eafe96b2e532f79006190
#
_cell.length_a   1.000
_cell.length_b   1.000
_cell.length_c   1.000
_cell.angle_alpha   90.00
_cell.angle_beta   90.00
_cell.angle_gamma   90.00
#
_symmetry.space_group_name_H-M   'P 1'
#
loop_
_entity.id
_entity.type
_entity.pdbx_description
1 polymer ?
#
loop_
_entity_poly.entity_id
_entity_poly.type
_entity_poly.pdbx_seq_one_letter_code
_entity_poly.pdbx_strand_id
1 'polypeptide(L)'
;MRKETKTERTKARILAAAMEEFGSKGYAASSLNNVCNAGISKGLLYHNFESKDDLFLACVRQCFHTLSEYLKEKNIGTDLQKYAEARLLFFREHEHEARIFFDAILQPPANLKEEIEKSRTEFDRLNQSLYEQLLDQITLRPGVTKADCILYFKLLQDMFNGYFSSPAVGHLPFWETLSAHEKGLPRLFDFILYGIAEQEERK
;
A
#
# COMPACT_ATOMS: atom_id res chain seq x y z
N MET A 1 6.41 -19.91 -23.37
CA MET A 1 6.75 -20.03 -21.93
C MET A 1 8.25 -19.75 -21.74
N ARG A 2 8.62 -18.61 -21.12
CA ARG A 2 10.03 -18.28 -20.86
C ARG A 2 10.53 -19.21 -19.76
N LYS A 3 11.64 -19.91 -20.00
CA LYS A 3 12.24 -20.81 -19.01
C LYS A 3 12.82 -19.94 -17.88
N GLU A 4 12.24 -20.03 -16.71
CA GLU A 4 12.70 -19.29 -15.51
C GLU A 4 14.16 -19.70 -15.21
N THR A 5 15.03 -18.73 -15.03
CA THR A 5 16.45 -19.00 -14.75
C THR A 5 16.61 -19.51 -13.31
N LYS A 6 17.69 -20.26 -13.04
CA LYS A 6 18.02 -20.74 -11.69
C LYS A 6 18.12 -19.58 -10.69
N THR A 7 18.59 -18.42 -11.15
CA THR A 7 18.73 -17.20 -10.35
C THR A 7 17.36 -16.62 -9.98
N GLU A 8 16.40 -16.56 -10.92
CA GLU A 8 15.05 -16.05 -10.68
C GLU A 8 14.32 -16.92 -9.63
N ARG A 9 14.41 -18.25 -9.74
CA ARG A 9 13.86 -19.18 -8.74
C ARG A 9 14.47 -18.97 -7.36
N THR A 10 15.77 -18.72 -7.30
CA THR A 10 16.47 -18.48 -6.04
C THR A 10 15.99 -17.17 -5.40
N LYS A 11 15.91 -16.09 -6.19
CA LYS A 11 15.37 -14.80 -5.70
C LYS A 11 13.93 -14.95 -5.22
N ALA A 12 13.07 -15.65 -5.94
CA ALA A 12 11.69 -15.89 -5.56
C ALA A 12 11.58 -16.64 -4.22
N ARG A 13 12.44 -17.66 -3.99
CA ARG A 13 12.48 -18.38 -2.71
C ARG A 13 12.92 -17.50 -1.54
N ILE A 14 13.95 -16.69 -1.74
CA ILE A 14 14.42 -15.74 -0.72
C ILE A 14 13.33 -14.73 -0.41
N LEU A 15 12.70 -14.18 -1.44
CA LEU A 15 11.64 -13.20 -1.30
C LEU A 15 10.42 -13.77 -0.56
N ALA A 16 10.00 -15.00 -0.87
CA ALA A 16 8.90 -15.66 -0.16
C ALA A 16 9.19 -15.84 1.34
N ALA A 17 10.39 -16.30 1.70
CA ALA A 17 10.80 -16.41 3.11
C ALA A 17 10.91 -15.04 3.80
N ALA A 18 11.32 -14.00 3.07
CA ALA A 18 11.38 -12.64 3.57
C ALA A 18 9.98 -12.05 3.78
N MET A 19 9.04 -12.29 2.86
CA MET A 19 7.63 -11.90 3.01
C MET A 19 7.02 -12.49 4.28
N GLU A 20 7.29 -13.77 4.58
CA GLU A 20 6.83 -14.41 5.81
C GLU A 20 7.48 -13.78 7.06
N GLU A 21 8.80 -13.57 7.07
CA GLU A 21 9.51 -12.99 8.23
C GLU A 21 9.08 -11.55 8.49
N PHE A 22 9.09 -10.68 7.47
CA PHE A 22 8.66 -9.28 7.60
C PHE A 22 7.17 -9.15 7.87
N GLY A 23 6.35 -9.96 7.20
CA GLY A 23 4.90 -9.96 7.36
C GLY A 23 4.43 -10.45 8.72
N SER A 24 5.18 -11.36 9.36
CA SER A 24 4.84 -11.86 10.70
C SER A 24 5.29 -10.92 11.81
N LYS A 25 6.48 -10.28 11.69
CA LYS A 25 7.14 -9.56 12.78
C LYS A 25 7.25 -8.06 12.58
N GLY A 26 7.05 -7.60 11.35
CA GLY A 26 7.36 -6.25 10.94
C GLY A 26 8.86 -6.05 10.68
N TYR A 27 9.20 -4.92 10.04
CA TYR A 27 10.59 -4.62 9.66
C TYR A 27 11.53 -4.59 10.88
N ALA A 28 11.16 -3.93 11.98
CA ALA A 28 12.06 -3.71 13.11
C ALA A 28 12.50 -5.01 13.78
N ALA A 29 11.56 -5.94 14.02
CA ALA A 29 11.80 -7.19 14.75
C ALA A 29 12.33 -8.33 13.87
N SER A 30 12.34 -8.17 12.55
CA SER A 30 12.79 -9.19 11.59
C SER A 30 14.32 -9.29 11.49
N SER A 31 14.82 -10.47 11.14
CA SER A 31 16.24 -10.71 10.93
C SER A 31 16.54 -11.59 9.71
N LEU A 32 17.65 -11.30 9.02
CA LEU A 32 18.12 -12.13 7.90
C LEU A 32 18.48 -13.57 8.32
N ASN A 33 18.86 -13.77 9.58
CA ASN A 33 19.11 -15.13 10.10
C ASN A 33 17.82 -15.97 10.10
N ASN A 34 16.68 -15.37 10.43
CA ASN A 34 15.39 -16.06 10.40
C ASN A 34 14.97 -16.39 8.96
N VAL A 35 15.19 -15.47 8.01
CA VAL A 35 14.98 -15.78 6.57
C VAL A 35 15.81 -16.98 6.13
N CYS A 36 17.04 -17.13 6.62
CA CYS A 36 17.89 -18.28 6.31
C CYS A 36 17.35 -19.60 6.89
N ASN A 37 16.57 -19.58 7.98
CA ASN A 37 15.97 -20.77 8.57
C ASN A 37 14.99 -21.49 7.62
N ALA A 38 14.51 -20.84 6.57
CA ALA A 38 13.74 -21.45 5.47
C ALA A 38 14.59 -22.28 4.47
N GLY A 39 15.76 -22.76 4.90
CA GLY A 39 16.67 -23.56 4.06
C GLY A 39 17.44 -22.73 3.03
N ILE A 40 17.66 -21.45 3.31
CA ILE A 40 18.44 -20.52 2.46
C ILE A 40 19.81 -20.32 3.13
N SER A 41 20.89 -20.67 2.43
CA SER A 41 22.23 -20.41 2.95
C SER A 41 22.52 -18.91 3.02
N LYS A 42 23.27 -18.46 4.03
CA LYS A 42 23.68 -17.04 4.15
C LYS A 42 24.40 -16.54 2.89
N GLY A 43 25.32 -17.34 2.34
CA GLY A 43 26.01 -16.97 1.10
C GLY A 43 25.05 -16.75 -0.07
N LEU A 44 24.00 -17.57 -0.21
CA LEU A 44 22.99 -17.42 -1.25
C LEU A 44 22.14 -16.17 -1.05
N LEU A 45 21.79 -15.85 0.20
CA LEU A 45 21.04 -14.65 0.55
C LEU A 45 21.85 -13.40 0.19
N TYR A 46 23.09 -13.28 0.70
CA TYR A 46 23.93 -12.11 0.46
C TYR A 46 24.46 -12.00 -0.97
N HIS A 47 24.44 -13.06 -1.75
CA HIS A 47 24.68 -12.99 -3.19
C HIS A 47 23.54 -12.29 -3.96
N ASN A 48 22.30 -12.36 -3.45
CA ASN A 48 21.13 -11.81 -4.12
C ASN A 48 20.63 -10.49 -3.53
N PHE A 49 20.88 -10.23 -2.24
CA PHE A 49 20.45 -9.03 -1.53
C PHE A 49 21.58 -8.54 -0.62
N GLU A 50 21.93 -7.27 -0.75
CA GLU A 50 23.08 -6.66 -0.06
C GLU A 50 22.84 -6.50 1.44
N SER A 51 21.58 -6.26 1.84
CA SER A 51 21.24 -5.93 3.21
C SER A 51 19.79 -6.35 3.55
N LYS A 52 19.44 -6.21 4.84
CA LYS A 52 18.05 -6.31 5.29
C LYS A 52 17.15 -5.27 4.61
N ASP A 53 17.69 -4.07 4.43
CA ASP A 53 17.00 -2.95 3.80
C ASP A 53 16.67 -3.24 2.33
N ASP A 54 17.64 -3.75 1.56
CA ASP A 54 17.43 -4.13 0.16
C ASP A 54 16.39 -5.23 0.03
N LEU A 55 16.46 -6.26 0.89
CA LEU A 55 15.48 -7.33 0.91
C LEU A 55 14.08 -6.83 1.31
N PHE A 56 13.98 -5.94 2.30
CA PHE A 56 12.71 -5.35 2.70
C PHE A 56 12.11 -4.50 1.58
N LEU A 57 12.91 -3.67 0.92
CA LEU A 57 12.46 -2.88 -0.25
C LEU A 57 11.98 -3.77 -1.40
N ALA A 58 12.59 -4.93 -1.59
CA ALA A 58 12.10 -5.90 -2.58
C ALA A 58 10.72 -6.47 -2.19
N CYS A 59 10.49 -6.75 -0.89
CA CYS A 59 9.18 -7.14 -0.38
C CYS A 59 8.14 -6.02 -0.53
N VAL A 60 8.51 -4.78 -0.22
CA VAL A 60 7.65 -3.60 -0.40
C VAL A 60 7.23 -3.43 -1.86
N ARG A 61 8.18 -3.51 -2.80
CA ARG A 61 7.87 -3.45 -4.25
C ARG A 61 6.91 -4.55 -4.67
N GLN A 62 7.16 -5.79 -4.22
CA GLN A 62 6.28 -6.93 -4.51
C GLN A 62 4.87 -6.69 -3.95
N CYS A 63 4.76 -6.18 -2.73
CA CYS A 63 3.49 -5.91 -2.08
C CYS A 63 2.67 -4.86 -2.85
N PHE A 64 3.25 -3.70 -3.20
CA PHE A 64 2.56 -2.69 -4.00
C PHE A 64 2.17 -3.20 -5.38
N HIS A 65 3.02 -3.99 -6.02
CA HIS A 65 2.72 -4.60 -7.32
C HIS A 65 1.54 -5.57 -7.22
N THR A 66 1.56 -6.51 -6.26
CA THR A 66 0.48 -7.50 -6.07
C THR A 66 -0.86 -6.83 -5.78
N LEU A 67 -0.88 -5.82 -4.91
CA LEU A 67 -2.08 -5.04 -4.62
C LEU A 67 -2.58 -4.28 -5.86
N SER A 68 -1.67 -3.67 -6.63
CA SER A 68 -2.04 -2.95 -7.86
C SER A 68 -2.67 -3.87 -8.89
N GLU A 69 -2.10 -5.05 -9.15
CA GLU A 69 -2.66 -6.04 -10.07
C GLU A 69 -4.02 -6.56 -9.57
N TYR A 70 -4.12 -6.88 -8.29
CA TYR A 70 -5.39 -7.29 -7.70
C TYR A 70 -6.50 -6.25 -7.90
N LEU A 71 -6.20 -4.97 -7.67
CA LEU A 71 -7.18 -3.89 -7.85
C LEU A 71 -7.56 -3.70 -9.32
N LYS A 72 -6.61 -3.83 -10.26
CA LYS A 72 -6.89 -3.77 -11.71
C LYS A 72 -7.88 -4.87 -12.15
N GLU A 73 -7.74 -6.09 -11.60
CA GLU A 73 -8.62 -7.22 -11.91
C GLU A 73 -10.07 -7.06 -11.39
N LYS A 74 -10.28 -6.22 -10.37
CA LYS A 74 -11.60 -6.08 -9.73
C LYS A 74 -12.61 -5.22 -10.49
N ASN A 75 -12.25 -4.66 -11.66
CA ASN A 75 -13.14 -3.78 -12.44
C ASN A 75 -13.82 -2.70 -11.58
N ILE A 76 -13.03 -1.99 -10.81
CA ILE A 76 -13.48 -0.99 -9.82
C ILE A 76 -14.17 0.18 -10.52
N GLY A 77 -13.69 0.57 -11.69
CA GLY A 77 -14.16 1.78 -12.38
C GLY A 77 -13.93 3.02 -11.51
N THR A 78 -14.97 3.82 -11.33
CA THR A 78 -14.93 5.05 -10.50
C THR A 78 -15.61 4.87 -9.13
N ASP A 79 -15.94 3.64 -8.75
CA ASP A 79 -16.60 3.32 -7.49
C ASP A 79 -15.59 3.23 -6.34
N LEU A 80 -15.48 4.31 -5.57
CA LEU A 80 -14.55 4.38 -4.43
C LEU A 80 -14.95 3.47 -3.26
N GLN A 81 -16.24 3.15 -3.12
CA GLN A 81 -16.70 2.17 -2.14
C GLN A 81 -16.19 0.78 -2.51
N LYS A 82 -16.36 0.38 -3.76
CA LYS A 82 -15.85 -0.89 -4.30
C LYS A 82 -14.31 -0.96 -4.21
N TYR A 83 -13.63 0.16 -4.44
CA TYR A 83 -12.18 0.25 -4.24
C TYR A 83 -11.78 -0.06 -2.79
N ALA A 84 -12.44 0.56 -1.81
CA ALA A 84 -12.14 0.34 -0.40
C ALA A 84 -12.46 -1.09 0.06
N GLU A 85 -13.58 -1.65 -0.42
CA GLU A 85 -13.96 -3.05 -0.16
C GLU A 85 -12.93 -4.04 -0.74
N ALA A 86 -12.46 -3.81 -1.96
CA ALA A 86 -11.45 -4.64 -2.61
C ALA A 86 -10.11 -4.60 -1.84
N ARG A 87 -9.68 -3.42 -1.36
CA ARG A 87 -8.49 -3.28 -0.52
C ARG A 87 -8.63 -4.04 0.80
N LEU A 88 -9.75 -3.85 1.50
CA LEU A 88 -10.01 -4.53 2.77
C LEU A 88 -10.00 -6.06 2.58
N LEU A 89 -10.60 -6.57 1.50
CA LEU A 89 -10.59 -7.99 1.18
C LEU A 89 -9.17 -8.48 0.90
N PHE A 90 -8.41 -7.76 0.06
CA PHE A 90 -7.01 -8.09 -0.22
C PHE A 90 -6.20 -8.24 1.06
N PHE A 91 -6.23 -7.27 1.96
CA PHE A 91 -5.45 -7.31 3.20
C PHE A 91 -5.89 -8.39 4.19
N ARG A 92 -7.13 -8.85 4.11
CA ARG A 92 -7.62 -10.00 4.88
C ARG A 92 -7.12 -11.34 4.33
N GLU A 93 -6.98 -11.44 3.01
CA GLU A 93 -6.52 -12.66 2.33
C GLU A 93 -4.98 -12.73 2.25
N HIS A 94 -4.28 -11.59 2.38
CA HIS A 94 -2.84 -11.43 2.23
C HIS A 94 -2.23 -10.75 3.47
N GLU A 95 -2.23 -11.46 4.59
CA GLU A 95 -1.83 -10.90 5.90
C GLU A 95 -0.37 -10.41 5.95
N HIS A 96 0.55 -11.10 5.29
CA HIS A 96 1.96 -10.70 5.24
C HIS A 96 2.15 -9.44 4.40
N GLU A 97 1.50 -9.35 3.27
CA GLU A 97 1.47 -8.16 2.42
C GLU A 97 0.84 -6.97 3.15
N ALA A 98 -0.24 -7.21 3.90
CA ALA A 98 -0.88 -6.19 4.71
C ALA A 98 0.11 -5.58 5.71
N ARG A 99 0.83 -6.41 6.47
CA ARG A 99 1.82 -5.93 7.43
C ARG A 99 2.92 -5.11 6.77
N ILE A 100 3.50 -5.62 5.67
CA ILE A 100 4.56 -4.94 4.93
C ILE A 100 4.07 -3.63 4.34
N PHE A 101 2.85 -3.60 3.77
CA PHE A 101 2.24 -2.40 3.23
C PHE A 101 2.08 -1.32 4.31
N PHE A 102 1.52 -1.67 5.46
CA PHE A 102 1.26 -0.72 6.54
C PHE A 102 2.55 -0.27 7.25
N ASP A 103 3.54 -1.15 7.41
CA ASP A 103 4.87 -0.74 7.87
C ASP A 103 5.50 0.28 6.91
N ALA A 104 5.34 0.07 5.58
CA ALA A 104 5.89 0.96 4.58
C ALA A 104 5.18 2.33 4.51
N ILE A 105 3.87 2.40 4.71
CA ILE A 105 3.13 3.67 4.57
C ILE A 105 2.92 4.43 5.89
N LEU A 106 2.79 3.72 7.02
CA LEU A 106 2.51 4.34 8.32
C LEU A 106 3.77 4.52 9.17
N GLN A 107 4.72 3.59 9.11
CA GLN A 107 5.91 3.58 9.95
C GLN A 107 7.17 3.25 9.14
N PRO A 108 7.43 3.96 8.01
CA PRO A 108 8.59 3.68 7.20
C PRO A 108 9.89 3.84 8.01
N PRO A 109 10.84 2.90 7.90
CA PRO A 109 12.17 3.10 8.46
C PRO A 109 12.77 4.41 7.91
N ALA A 110 13.31 5.26 8.80
CA ALA A 110 13.72 6.62 8.45
C ALA A 110 14.73 6.67 7.28
N ASN A 111 15.64 5.69 7.23
CA ASN A 111 16.66 5.54 6.20
C ASN A 111 16.11 4.98 4.87
N LEU A 112 14.87 4.49 4.82
CA LEU A 112 14.26 3.88 3.63
C LEU A 112 13.10 4.69 3.06
N LYS A 113 12.74 5.79 3.68
CA LYS A 113 11.56 6.58 3.32
C LYS A 113 11.54 6.97 1.84
N GLU A 114 12.64 7.49 1.33
CA GLU A 114 12.75 7.91 -0.08
C GLU A 114 12.62 6.72 -1.04
N GLU A 115 13.24 5.57 -0.73
CA GLU A 115 13.18 4.38 -1.57
C GLU A 115 11.79 3.72 -1.53
N ILE A 116 11.11 3.79 -0.40
CA ILE A 116 9.71 3.35 -0.28
C ILE A 116 8.79 4.25 -1.11
N GLU A 117 8.97 5.58 -1.08
CA GLU A 117 8.23 6.51 -1.93
C GLU A 117 8.42 6.21 -3.42
N LYS A 118 9.65 5.90 -3.84
CA LYS A 118 9.91 5.46 -5.22
C LYS A 118 9.21 4.14 -5.55
N SER A 119 9.21 3.20 -4.60
CA SER A 119 8.62 1.87 -4.77
C SER A 119 7.10 1.88 -4.92
N ARG A 120 6.42 2.89 -4.36
CA ARG A 120 4.95 3.03 -4.44
C ARG A 120 4.44 3.80 -5.67
N THR A 121 5.34 4.31 -6.51
CA THR A 121 4.98 5.22 -7.63
C THR A 121 3.92 4.62 -8.57
N GLU A 122 3.96 3.32 -8.89
CA GLU A 122 2.97 2.68 -9.74
C GLU A 122 1.59 2.62 -9.06
N PHE A 123 1.56 2.26 -7.78
CA PHE A 123 0.35 2.24 -6.96
C PHE A 123 -0.27 3.63 -6.82
N ASP A 124 0.55 4.67 -6.60
CA ASP A 124 0.09 6.06 -6.52
C ASP A 124 -0.50 6.54 -7.85
N ARG A 125 0.11 6.17 -8.98
CA ARG A 125 -0.45 6.47 -10.32
C ARG A 125 -1.79 5.77 -10.57
N LEU A 126 -1.94 4.52 -10.14
CA LEU A 126 -3.21 3.80 -10.22
C LEU A 126 -4.29 4.56 -9.44
N ASN A 127 -4.02 4.93 -8.19
CA ASN A 127 -4.95 5.66 -7.34
C ASN A 127 -5.32 7.02 -7.93
N GLN A 128 -4.33 7.77 -8.41
CA GLN A 128 -4.55 9.06 -9.06
C GLN A 128 -5.43 8.90 -10.31
N SER A 129 -5.15 7.90 -11.15
CA SER A 129 -5.95 7.65 -12.37
C SER A 129 -7.40 7.31 -12.05
N LEU A 130 -7.66 6.49 -11.04
CA LEU A 130 -9.03 6.17 -10.59
C LEU A 130 -9.76 7.44 -10.12
N TYR A 131 -9.09 8.28 -9.36
CA TYR A 131 -9.65 9.53 -8.88
C TYR A 131 -9.89 10.55 -10.00
N GLU A 132 -8.97 10.69 -10.95
CA GLU A 132 -9.13 11.56 -12.12
C GLU A 132 -10.33 11.13 -12.99
N GLN A 133 -10.51 9.83 -13.21
CA GLN A 133 -11.67 9.28 -13.93
C GLN A 133 -13.00 9.59 -13.22
N LEU A 134 -13.00 9.53 -11.87
CA LEU A 134 -14.17 9.93 -11.09
C LEU A 134 -14.47 11.43 -11.26
N LEU A 135 -13.45 12.29 -11.19
CA LEU A 135 -13.61 13.75 -11.37
C LEU A 135 -14.18 14.11 -12.75
N ASP A 136 -13.92 13.29 -13.78
CA ASP A 136 -14.48 13.49 -15.13
C ASP A 136 -15.99 13.17 -15.20
N GLN A 137 -16.55 12.52 -14.19
CA GLN A 137 -17.97 12.11 -14.13
C GLN A 137 -18.82 13.01 -13.22
N ILE A 138 -18.21 13.92 -12.46
CA ILE A 138 -18.92 14.78 -11.51
C ILE A 138 -18.83 16.24 -11.91
N THR A 139 -19.83 17.02 -11.55
CA THR A 139 -19.80 18.49 -11.69
C THR A 139 -19.13 19.09 -10.45
N LEU A 140 -18.04 19.81 -10.69
CA LEU A 140 -17.33 20.51 -9.61
C LEU A 140 -18.06 21.77 -9.20
N ARG A 141 -18.01 22.14 -7.92
CA ARG A 141 -18.54 23.41 -7.43
C ARG A 141 -17.86 24.60 -8.12
N PRO A 142 -18.57 25.73 -8.31
CA PRO A 142 -17.96 26.96 -8.82
C PRO A 142 -16.71 27.35 -8.02
N GLY A 143 -15.63 27.68 -8.75
CA GLY A 143 -14.35 28.06 -8.16
C GLY A 143 -13.43 26.90 -7.73
N VAL A 144 -13.87 25.64 -7.86
CA VAL A 144 -13.03 24.46 -7.62
C VAL A 144 -12.52 23.92 -8.95
N THR A 145 -11.21 23.71 -9.08
CA THR A 145 -10.60 23.15 -10.27
C THR A 145 -10.23 21.66 -10.08
N LYS A 146 -10.08 20.93 -11.19
CA LYS A 146 -9.59 19.54 -11.14
C LYS A 146 -8.21 19.44 -10.47
N ALA A 147 -7.35 20.44 -10.69
CA ALA A 147 -6.04 20.51 -10.06
C ALA A 147 -6.14 20.66 -8.52
N ASP A 148 -7.07 21.48 -8.04
CA ASP A 148 -7.35 21.60 -6.60
C ASP A 148 -7.81 20.26 -6.03
N CYS A 149 -8.73 19.56 -6.71
CA CYS A 149 -9.22 18.26 -6.26
C CYS A 149 -8.10 17.24 -6.13
N ILE A 150 -7.19 17.16 -7.09
CA ILE A 150 -6.05 16.23 -7.05
C ILE A 150 -5.09 16.60 -5.91
N LEU A 151 -4.78 17.89 -5.73
CA LEU A 151 -3.94 18.36 -4.64
C LEU A 151 -4.54 18.01 -3.27
N TYR A 152 -5.82 18.35 -3.05
CA TYR A 152 -6.47 18.11 -1.77
C TYR A 152 -6.72 16.63 -1.50
N PHE A 153 -6.94 15.81 -2.54
CA PHE A 153 -6.99 14.36 -2.39
C PHE A 153 -5.68 13.82 -1.79
N LYS A 154 -4.54 14.25 -2.33
CA LYS A 154 -3.22 13.85 -1.81
C LYS A 154 -3.00 14.34 -0.39
N LEU A 155 -3.28 15.61 -0.10
CA LEU A 155 -3.13 16.19 1.24
C LEU A 155 -3.99 15.45 2.27
N LEU A 156 -5.22 15.11 1.93
CA LEU A 156 -6.12 14.37 2.82
C LEU A 156 -5.68 12.94 3.03
N GLN A 157 -5.13 12.26 2.02
CA GLN A 157 -4.49 10.95 2.20
C GLN A 157 -3.29 11.03 3.15
N ASP A 158 -2.41 12.03 2.97
CA ASP A 158 -1.24 12.21 3.83
C ASP A 158 -1.64 12.51 5.27
N MET A 159 -2.66 13.37 5.48
CA MET A 159 -3.24 13.64 6.81
C MET A 159 -3.85 12.38 7.44
N PHE A 160 -4.59 11.59 6.66
CA PHE A 160 -5.22 10.37 7.11
C PHE A 160 -4.18 9.33 7.54
N ASN A 161 -3.18 9.07 6.70
CA ASN A 161 -2.05 8.21 7.04
C ASN A 161 -1.27 8.75 8.25
N GLY A 162 -1.06 10.06 8.31
CA GLY A 162 -0.41 10.74 9.45
C GLY A 162 -1.14 10.53 10.77
N TYR A 163 -2.49 10.55 10.76
CA TYR A 163 -3.28 10.22 11.94
C TYR A 163 -3.00 8.78 12.43
N PHE A 164 -3.02 7.79 11.53
CA PHE A 164 -2.74 6.39 11.87
C PHE A 164 -1.27 6.11 12.23
N SER A 165 -0.35 7.02 11.87
CA SER A 165 1.07 6.97 12.27
C SER A 165 1.32 7.68 13.62
N SER A 166 0.33 8.38 14.16
CA SER A 166 0.48 9.22 15.34
C SER A 166 0.43 8.41 16.65
N PRO A 167 0.95 8.97 17.76
CA PRO A 167 0.84 8.35 19.09
C PRO A 167 -0.61 8.12 19.53
N ALA A 168 -1.59 8.85 18.98
CA ALA A 168 -3.01 8.68 19.30
C ALA A 168 -3.54 7.28 18.94
N VAL A 169 -2.96 6.64 17.91
CA VAL A 169 -3.36 5.32 17.42
C VAL A 169 -2.26 4.27 17.63
N GLY A 170 -1.00 4.70 17.82
CA GLY A 170 0.18 3.83 17.91
C GLY A 170 0.18 2.83 19.07
N HIS A 171 -0.76 2.93 20.00
CA HIS A 171 -0.96 1.97 21.09
C HIS A 171 -1.85 0.78 20.70
N LEU A 172 -2.55 0.86 19.56
CA LEU A 172 -3.44 -0.21 19.09
C LEU A 172 -2.65 -1.38 18.50
N PRO A 173 -3.15 -2.61 18.65
CA PRO A 173 -2.63 -3.75 17.91
C PRO A 173 -2.70 -3.52 16.40
N PHE A 174 -1.74 -4.08 15.66
CA PHE A 174 -1.63 -3.91 14.21
C PHE A 174 -2.95 -4.12 13.46
N TRP A 175 -3.65 -5.23 13.75
CA TRP A 175 -4.91 -5.56 13.05
C TRP A 175 -6.06 -4.62 13.37
N GLU A 176 -6.07 -4.03 14.54
CA GLU A 176 -7.05 -2.99 14.91
C GLU A 176 -6.76 -1.71 14.15
N THR A 177 -5.49 -1.28 14.07
CA THR A 177 -5.06 -0.12 13.29
C THR A 177 -5.40 -0.29 11.81
N LEU A 178 -5.06 -1.45 11.20
CA LEU A 178 -5.40 -1.78 9.82
C LEU A 178 -6.92 -1.72 9.59
N SER A 179 -7.68 -2.39 10.46
CA SER A 179 -9.14 -2.42 10.34
C SER A 179 -9.76 -1.04 10.44
N ALA A 180 -9.28 -0.21 11.36
CA ALA A 180 -9.74 1.17 11.52
C ALA A 180 -9.38 2.03 10.31
N HIS A 181 -8.16 1.89 9.79
CA HIS A 181 -7.69 2.58 8.59
C HIS A 181 -8.56 2.24 7.37
N GLU A 182 -8.67 0.96 7.01
CA GLU A 182 -9.40 0.54 5.81
C GLU A 182 -10.92 0.82 5.92
N LYS A 183 -11.53 0.70 7.09
CA LYS A 183 -12.93 1.10 7.32
C LYS A 183 -13.15 2.61 7.32
N GLY A 184 -12.11 3.38 7.60
CA GLY A 184 -12.13 4.84 7.54
C GLY A 184 -12.07 5.40 6.11
N LEU A 185 -11.48 4.67 5.17
CA LEU A 185 -11.30 5.12 3.78
C LEU A 185 -12.61 5.51 3.07
N PRO A 186 -13.71 4.74 3.11
CA PRO A 186 -14.96 5.14 2.49
C PRO A 186 -15.49 6.48 3.01
N ARG A 187 -15.37 6.72 4.32
CA ARG A 187 -15.79 8.00 4.92
C ARG A 187 -14.91 9.17 4.47
N LEU A 188 -13.60 8.93 4.31
CA LEU A 188 -12.70 9.93 3.77
C LEU A 188 -13.09 10.28 2.32
N PHE A 189 -13.41 9.29 1.51
CA PHE A 189 -13.85 9.48 0.13
C PHE A 189 -15.18 10.23 0.06
N ASP A 190 -16.16 9.87 0.87
CA ASP A 190 -17.44 10.60 0.96
C ASP A 190 -17.20 12.07 1.32
N PHE A 191 -16.37 12.33 2.32
CA PHE A 191 -16.03 13.69 2.72
C PHE A 191 -15.38 14.48 1.57
N ILE A 192 -14.46 13.87 0.84
CA ILE A 192 -13.81 14.49 -0.32
C ILE A 192 -14.84 14.81 -1.40
N LEU A 193 -15.69 13.85 -1.76
CA LEU A 193 -16.66 13.99 -2.84
C LEU A 193 -17.74 15.04 -2.49
N TYR A 194 -18.35 14.94 -1.34
CA TYR A 194 -19.39 15.90 -0.91
C TYR A 194 -18.82 17.28 -0.60
N GLY A 195 -17.54 17.37 -0.26
CA GLY A 195 -16.85 18.63 -0.08
C GLY A 195 -16.52 19.36 -1.40
N ILE A 196 -16.44 18.67 -2.53
CA ILE A 196 -15.99 19.22 -3.83
C ILE A 196 -17.05 19.15 -4.94
N ALA A 197 -18.03 18.24 -4.83
CA ALA A 197 -19.10 18.12 -5.83
C ALA A 197 -20.19 19.17 -5.61
N GLU A 198 -20.81 19.62 -6.69
CA GLU A 198 -22.04 20.39 -6.62
C GLU A 198 -23.17 19.48 -6.09
N GLN A 199 -23.84 19.91 -5.03
CA GLN A 199 -25.00 19.18 -4.54
C GLN A 199 -26.18 19.48 -5.44
N GLU A 200 -26.71 18.48 -6.14
CA GLU A 200 -28.01 18.62 -6.77
C GLU A 200 -29.04 18.89 -5.67
N GLU A 201 -29.79 20.00 -5.79
CA GLU A 201 -30.91 20.28 -4.90
C GLU A 201 -31.85 19.07 -4.91
N ARG A 202 -31.92 18.34 -3.78
CA ARG A 202 -32.91 17.29 -3.61
C ARG A 202 -34.29 17.93 -3.70
N LYS A 203 -34.94 17.81 -4.88
CA LYS A 203 -36.32 18.17 -5.08
C LYS A 203 -37.26 17.26 -4.31
#